data_ad0f45e80895640b8fcb9c0f660b3421
#
_entry.id   ad0f45e80895640b8fcb9c0f660b3421
#
_cell.length_a   1.000
_cell.length_b   1.000
_cell.length_c   1.000
_cell.angle_alpha   90.00
_cell.angle_beta   90.00
_cell.angle_gamma   90.00
#
_symmetry.space_group_name_H-M   'P 1'
#
loop_
_entity.id
_entity.type
_entity.pdbx_description
1 polymer ?
#
loop_
_entity_poly.entity_id
_entity_poly.type
_entity_poly.pdbx_seq_one_letter_code
_entity_poly.pdbx_strand_id
1 'polypeptide(L)'
;MSVTLENELNQLCDEQPFHTGWYVKNLRTGAVLERHGNAVVPSASTRKIAIMMAALKAVNEGELSLSQPVTMASRFKNNDSGCFQHLQSDFVIQLQDALVMMIIVSDNTCTGAVADLVGLEAINALCQSIGMADTVHRYGIPPAGMA
;
A
#
# COMPACT_ATOMS: atom_id res chain seq x y z
N MET A 1 23.60 14.22 -8.18
CA MET A 1 22.38 14.65 -8.92
C MET A 1 22.60 16.11 -9.24
N SER A 2 22.21 16.57 -10.40
CA SER A 2 22.51 17.94 -10.83
C SER A 2 21.42 18.91 -10.38
N VAL A 3 21.81 20.17 -10.14
CA VAL A 3 20.88 21.29 -9.91
C VAL A 3 19.81 21.39 -11.00
N THR A 4 20.14 20.93 -12.22
CA THR A 4 19.22 20.89 -13.36
C THR A 4 18.02 19.95 -13.12
N LEU A 5 18.24 18.73 -12.58
CA LEU A 5 17.16 17.79 -12.30
C LEU A 5 16.18 18.33 -11.23
N GLU A 6 16.73 18.92 -10.18
CA GLU A 6 15.92 19.53 -9.12
C GLU A 6 15.05 20.67 -9.65
N ASN A 7 15.63 21.55 -10.48
CA ASN A 7 14.90 22.66 -11.09
C ASN A 7 13.80 22.18 -12.03
N GLU A 8 14.08 21.19 -12.86
CA GLU A 8 13.08 20.61 -13.79
C GLU A 8 11.92 19.96 -13.04
N LEU A 9 12.19 19.18 -11.98
CA LEU A 9 11.15 18.57 -11.15
C LEU A 9 10.32 19.63 -10.43
N ASN A 10 10.95 20.67 -9.89
CA ASN A 10 10.23 21.75 -9.23
C ASN A 10 9.37 22.54 -10.21
N GLN A 11 9.84 22.83 -11.41
CA GLN A 11 9.06 23.49 -12.44
C GLN A 11 7.83 22.69 -12.82
N LEU A 12 7.96 21.37 -13.05
CA LEU A 12 6.82 20.48 -13.33
C LEU A 12 5.79 20.50 -12.19
N CYS A 13 6.25 20.57 -10.96
CA CYS A 13 5.38 20.66 -9.79
C CYS A 13 4.65 22.01 -9.69
N ASP A 14 5.34 23.11 -9.99
CA ASP A 14 4.78 24.47 -9.93
C ASP A 14 3.69 24.70 -11.01
N GLU A 15 3.74 23.94 -12.09
CA GLU A 15 2.72 23.95 -13.16
C GLU A 15 1.43 23.21 -12.77
N GLN A 16 1.40 22.46 -11.66
CA GLN A 16 0.23 21.69 -11.24
C GLN A 16 -0.72 22.55 -10.37
N PRO A 17 -2.05 22.41 -10.55
CA PRO A 17 -3.04 23.14 -9.75
C PRO A 17 -3.31 22.52 -8.37
N PHE A 18 -2.51 21.53 -7.96
CA PHE A 18 -2.65 20.79 -6.71
C PHE A 18 -1.30 20.65 -6.00
N HIS A 19 -1.34 20.36 -4.71
CA HIS A 19 -0.13 20.14 -3.93
C HIS A 19 0.67 18.95 -4.44
N THR A 20 1.96 19.14 -4.64
CA THR A 20 2.90 18.13 -5.13
C THR A 20 4.10 18.01 -4.20
N GLY A 21 4.59 16.79 -4.05
CA GLY A 21 5.83 16.51 -3.35
C GLY A 21 6.58 15.37 -4.04
N TRP A 22 7.90 15.37 -3.90
CA TRP A 22 8.75 14.30 -4.41
C TRP A 22 9.98 14.10 -3.55
N TYR A 23 10.52 12.87 -3.59
CA TYR A 23 11.75 12.49 -2.91
C TYR A 23 12.55 11.58 -3.85
N VAL A 24 13.80 11.93 -4.09
CA VAL A 24 14.73 11.16 -4.93
C VAL A 24 16.02 10.90 -4.17
N LYS A 25 16.40 9.63 -4.03
CA LYS A 25 17.65 9.22 -3.41
C LYS A 25 18.50 8.43 -4.40
N ASN A 26 19.73 8.87 -4.59
CA ASN A 26 20.72 8.08 -5.32
C ASN A 26 21.26 6.98 -4.39
N LEU A 27 20.92 5.73 -4.64
CA LEU A 27 21.29 4.62 -3.76
C LEU A 27 22.79 4.33 -3.72
N ARG A 28 23.54 4.74 -4.76
CA ARG A 28 25.00 4.55 -4.83
C ARG A 28 25.75 5.62 -4.04
N THR A 29 25.33 6.87 -4.10
CA THR A 29 26.03 8.01 -3.49
C THR A 29 25.39 8.45 -2.18
N GLY A 30 24.17 8.02 -1.88
CA GLY A 30 23.38 8.48 -0.76
C GLY A 30 22.80 9.90 -0.92
N ALA A 31 23.11 10.59 -2.03
CA ALA A 31 22.63 11.96 -2.27
C ALA A 31 21.09 11.98 -2.37
N VAL A 32 20.49 12.96 -1.71
CA VAL A 32 19.03 13.19 -1.64
C VAL A 32 18.70 14.54 -2.21
N LEU A 33 17.62 14.60 -2.98
CA LEU A 33 16.91 15.80 -3.38
C LEU A 33 15.44 15.59 -3.03
N GLU A 34 14.75 16.64 -2.58
CA GLU A 34 13.35 16.54 -2.18
C GLU A 34 12.59 17.86 -2.32
N ARG A 35 11.29 17.75 -2.46
CA ARG A 35 10.34 18.84 -2.31
C ARG A 35 9.17 18.33 -1.46
N HIS A 36 8.93 18.97 -0.32
CA HIS A 36 7.87 18.58 0.61
C HIS A 36 7.92 17.09 1.01
N GLY A 37 9.13 16.50 1.11
CA GLY A 37 9.32 15.08 1.38
C GLY A 37 8.71 14.59 2.70
N ASN A 38 8.50 15.50 3.66
CA ASN A 38 7.87 15.22 4.96
C ASN A 38 6.36 15.54 4.99
N ALA A 39 5.75 15.93 3.87
CA ALA A 39 4.31 16.19 3.83
C ALA A 39 3.53 14.88 3.99
N VAL A 40 2.62 14.85 4.96
CA VAL A 40 1.70 13.72 5.14
C VAL A 40 0.58 13.83 4.11
N VAL A 41 0.43 12.80 3.30
CA VAL A 41 -0.58 12.73 2.23
C VAL A 41 -1.35 11.41 2.33
N PRO A 42 -2.59 11.36 1.79
CA PRO A 42 -3.30 10.10 1.64
C PRO A 42 -2.49 9.14 0.77
N SER A 43 -2.27 7.92 1.26
CA SER A 43 -1.44 6.94 0.57
C SER A 43 -2.12 6.28 -0.63
N ALA A 44 -3.44 6.42 -0.75
CA ALA A 44 -4.23 5.68 -1.74
C ALA A 44 -3.81 4.19 -1.78
N SER A 45 -3.69 3.60 -2.96
CA SER A 45 -3.31 2.19 -3.10
C SER A 45 -1.83 1.87 -2.85
N THR A 46 -0.95 2.87 -2.70
CA THR A 46 0.46 2.60 -2.33
C THR A 46 0.59 1.93 -0.97
N ARG A 47 -0.38 2.10 -0.08
CA ARG A 47 -0.49 1.39 1.20
C ARG A 47 -0.44 -0.13 1.09
N LYS A 48 -0.86 -0.69 -0.04
CA LYS A 48 -0.89 -2.15 -0.30
C LYS A 48 0.51 -2.76 -0.30
N ILE A 49 1.53 -1.97 -0.60
CA ILE A 49 2.93 -2.40 -0.50
C ILE A 49 3.26 -2.79 0.94
N ALA A 50 2.92 -1.96 1.92
CA ALA A 50 3.18 -2.26 3.33
C ALA A 50 2.36 -3.47 3.82
N ILE A 51 1.11 -3.61 3.37
CA ILE A 51 0.26 -4.77 3.69
C ILE A 51 0.88 -6.06 3.13
N MET A 52 1.32 -6.03 1.85
CA MET A 52 2.01 -7.16 1.23
C MET A 52 3.31 -7.51 1.97
N MET A 53 4.12 -6.51 2.31
CA MET A 53 5.38 -6.73 3.05
C MET A 53 5.12 -7.37 4.41
N ALA A 54 4.08 -6.94 5.14
CA ALA A 54 3.72 -7.53 6.43
C ALA A 54 3.24 -8.99 6.28
N ALA A 55 2.44 -9.29 5.24
CA ALA A 55 2.03 -10.66 4.95
C ALA A 55 3.23 -11.56 4.59
N LEU A 56 4.14 -11.07 3.74
CA LEU A 56 5.35 -11.82 3.36
C LEU A 56 6.33 -11.99 4.53
N LYS A 57 6.40 -11.01 5.44
CA LYS A 57 7.17 -11.14 6.69
C LYS A 57 6.61 -12.28 7.54
N ALA A 58 5.29 -12.31 7.77
CA ALA A 58 4.63 -13.38 8.53
C ALA A 58 4.82 -14.77 7.86
N VAL A 59 4.82 -14.83 6.53
CA VAL A 59 5.17 -16.07 5.79
C VAL A 59 6.62 -16.48 6.03
N ASN A 60 7.56 -15.54 5.99
CA ASN A 60 8.97 -15.82 6.22
C ASN A 60 9.25 -16.26 7.67
N GLU A 61 8.46 -15.80 8.62
CA GLU A 61 8.53 -16.18 10.05
C GLU A 61 7.76 -17.49 10.35
N GLY A 62 7.10 -18.08 9.35
CA GLY A 62 6.36 -19.33 9.48
C GLY A 62 4.99 -19.21 10.16
N GLU A 63 4.52 -17.99 10.38
CA GLU A 63 3.21 -17.72 10.98
C GLU A 63 2.07 -17.90 9.96
N LEU A 64 2.34 -17.60 8.67
CA LEU A 64 1.43 -17.77 7.55
C LEU A 64 2.05 -18.66 6.48
N SER A 65 1.22 -19.12 5.53
CA SER A 65 1.65 -19.85 4.33
C SER A 65 1.07 -19.20 3.09
N LEU A 66 1.86 -19.10 2.00
CA LEU A 66 1.37 -18.61 0.72
C LEU A 66 0.23 -19.48 0.15
N SER A 67 0.20 -20.78 0.49
CA SER A 67 -0.83 -21.72 0.06
C SER A 67 -2.06 -21.75 0.98
N GLN A 68 -2.05 -21.04 2.11
CA GLN A 68 -3.22 -21.05 3.00
C GLN A 68 -4.45 -20.41 2.35
N PRO A 69 -5.66 -20.93 2.66
CA PRO A 69 -6.90 -20.37 2.16
C PRO A 69 -7.20 -19.01 2.80
N VAL A 70 -7.64 -18.07 1.97
CA VAL A 70 -8.13 -16.74 2.38
C VAL A 70 -9.52 -16.52 1.81
N THR A 71 -10.48 -16.17 2.65
CA THR A 71 -11.87 -15.96 2.25
C THR A 71 -12.06 -14.53 1.75
N MET A 72 -12.54 -14.40 0.52
CA MET A 72 -13.00 -13.14 -0.06
C MET A 72 -14.45 -12.90 0.37
N ALA A 73 -14.60 -12.45 1.62
CA ALA A 73 -15.90 -12.31 2.26
C ALA A 73 -16.67 -11.07 1.75
N SER A 74 -17.99 -11.17 1.76
CA SER A 74 -18.92 -10.11 1.31
C SER A 74 -18.70 -8.78 2.03
N ARG A 75 -18.26 -8.80 3.28
CA ARG A 75 -17.93 -7.59 4.05
C ARG A 75 -16.83 -6.73 3.42
N PHE A 76 -15.99 -7.29 2.53
CA PHE A 76 -14.93 -6.57 1.85
C PHE A 76 -15.33 -6.08 0.45
N LYS A 77 -16.53 -6.42 -0.04
CA LYS A 77 -16.94 -6.19 -1.44
C LYS A 77 -17.52 -4.79 -1.70
N ASN A 78 -17.94 -4.07 -0.68
CA ASN A 78 -18.40 -2.68 -0.84
C ASN A 78 -17.20 -1.73 -0.84
N ASN A 79 -16.56 -1.59 -2.01
CA ASN A 79 -15.33 -0.82 -2.16
C ASN A 79 -15.21 -0.23 -3.58
N ASP A 80 -14.18 0.59 -3.82
CA ASP A 80 -14.04 1.42 -5.02
C ASP A 80 -13.05 0.85 -6.05
N SER A 81 -12.43 -0.33 -5.81
CA SER A 81 -11.36 -0.82 -6.69
C SER A 81 -11.25 -2.34 -6.69
N GLY A 82 -10.97 -2.88 -7.85
CA GLY A 82 -10.76 -4.31 -8.09
C GLY A 82 -11.98 -5.01 -8.68
N CYS A 83 -11.80 -6.27 -9.04
CA CYS A 83 -12.82 -7.06 -9.74
C CYS A 83 -13.65 -7.96 -8.81
N PHE A 84 -13.09 -8.38 -7.66
CA PHE A 84 -13.74 -9.34 -6.79
C PHE A 84 -14.96 -8.79 -6.05
N GLN A 85 -15.05 -7.48 -5.89
CA GLN A 85 -16.25 -6.82 -5.37
C GLN A 85 -17.52 -7.11 -6.18
N HIS A 86 -17.38 -7.43 -7.48
CA HIS A 86 -18.50 -7.70 -8.38
C HIS A 86 -19.02 -9.15 -8.32
N LEU A 87 -18.32 -10.05 -7.62
CA LEU A 87 -18.74 -11.43 -7.46
C LEU A 87 -19.79 -11.55 -6.36
N GLN A 88 -20.86 -12.33 -6.61
CA GLN A 88 -22.00 -12.41 -5.69
C GLN A 88 -21.70 -13.18 -4.41
N SER A 89 -21.07 -14.35 -4.53
CA SER A 89 -20.81 -15.25 -3.42
C SER A 89 -19.48 -15.00 -2.75
N ASP A 90 -19.35 -15.37 -1.49
CA ASP A 90 -18.07 -15.54 -0.84
C ASP A 90 -17.33 -16.70 -1.52
N PHE A 91 -16.01 -16.58 -1.63
CA PHE A 91 -15.17 -17.62 -2.22
C PHE A 91 -13.80 -17.61 -1.56
N VAL A 92 -13.02 -18.65 -1.80
CA VAL A 92 -11.71 -18.85 -1.19
C VAL A 92 -10.65 -18.91 -2.27
N ILE A 93 -9.54 -18.22 -2.05
CA ILE A 93 -8.32 -18.31 -2.87
C ILE A 93 -7.12 -18.49 -1.95
N GLN A 94 -5.95 -18.80 -2.51
CA GLN A 94 -4.73 -18.87 -1.73
C GLN A 94 -4.22 -17.47 -1.39
N LEU A 95 -3.49 -17.33 -0.29
CA LEU A 95 -2.87 -16.05 0.10
C LEU A 95 -2.00 -15.47 -1.04
N GLN A 96 -1.25 -16.32 -1.74
CA GLN A 96 -0.45 -15.90 -2.89
C GLN A 96 -1.29 -15.19 -3.96
N ASP A 97 -2.44 -15.78 -4.32
CA ASP A 97 -3.32 -15.20 -5.34
C ASP A 97 -3.98 -13.91 -4.85
N ALA A 98 -4.34 -13.85 -3.56
CA ALA A 98 -4.85 -12.63 -2.94
C ALA A 98 -3.83 -11.49 -3.00
N LEU A 99 -2.55 -11.77 -2.70
CA LEU A 99 -1.46 -10.79 -2.79
C LEU A 99 -1.26 -10.32 -4.24
N VAL A 100 -1.26 -11.25 -5.21
CA VAL A 100 -1.14 -10.92 -6.64
C VAL A 100 -2.28 -10.00 -7.07
N MET A 101 -3.53 -10.35 -6.81
CA MET A 101 -4.70 -9.54 -7.20
C MET A 101 -4.74 -8.20 -6.49
N MET A 102 -4.33 -8.14 -5.23
CA MET A 102 -4.20 -6.89 -4.47
C MET A 102 -3.27 -5.90 -5.15
N ILE A 103 -2.18 -6.37 -5.77
CA ILE A 103 -1.14 -5.52 -6.37
C ILE A 103 -1.45 -5.24 -7.85
N ILE A 104 -1.70 -6.26 -8.69
CA ILE A 104 -1.76 -6.06 -10.15
C ILE A 104 -3.02 -5.34 -10.63
N VAL A 105 -4.17 -5.55 -9.97
CA VAL A 105 -5.45 -4.89 -10.28
C VAL A 105 -5.95 -4.02 -9.13
N SER A 106 -5.12 -3.83 -8.13
CA SER A 106 -5.45 -3.01 -6.95
C SER A 106 -6.74 -3.46 -6.24
N ASP A 107 -7.03 -4.78 -6.18
CA ASP A 107 -8.27 -5.30 -5.64
C ASP A 107 -8.43 -5.02 -4.14
N ASN A 108 -9.47 -4.25 -3.77
CA ASN A 108 -9.72 -3.87 -2.40
C ASN A 108 -10.37 -5.01 -1.58
N THR A 109 -11.06 -5.96 -2.22
CA THR A 109 -11.57 -7.16 -1.53
C THR A 109 -10.40 -7.99 -1.01
N CYS A 110 -9.38 -8.22 -1.86
CA CYS A 110 -8.14 -8.85 -1.45
C CYS A 110 -7.40 -8.03 -0.38
N THR A 111 -7.36 -6.70 -0.54
CA THR A 111 -6.72 -5.81 0.45
C THR A 111 -7.34 -5.98 1.84
N GLY A 112 -8.68 -5.97 1.91
CA GLY A 112 -9.40 -6.16 3.16
C GLY A 112 -9.14 -7.52 3.79
N ALA A 113 -9.20 -8.59 2.98
CA ALA A 113 -8.98 -9.95 3.45
C ALA A 113 -7.55 -10.18 3.94
N VAL A 114 -6.55 -9.67 3.23
CA VAL A 114 -5.13 -9.76 3.64
C VAL A 114 -4.85 -8.91 4.87
N ALA A 115 -5.36 -7.67 4.92
CA ALA A 115 -5.18 -6.79 6.07
C ALA A 115 -5.85 -7.33 7.34
N ASP A 116 -7.00 -8.01 7.20
CA ASP A 116 -7.70 -8.68 8.32
C ASP A 116 -6.90 -9.89 8.82
N LEU A 117 -6.32 -10.67 7.89
CA LEU A 117 -5.48 -11.83 8.20
C LEU A 117 -4.20 -11.46 8.95
N VAL A 118 -3.51 -10.42 8.50
CA VAL A 118 -2.23 -9.97 9.07
C VAL A 118 -2.44 -9.13 10.33
N GLY A 119 -3.51 -8.34 10.37
CA GLY A 119 -3.80 -7.38 11.42
C GLY A 119 -3.13 -6.02 11.22
N LEU A 120 -3.88 -4.95 11.50
CA LEU A 120 -3.39 -3.56 11.33
C LEU A 120 -2.23 -3.25 12.27
N GLU A 121 -2.19 -3.87 13.45
CA GLU A 121 -1.09 -3.70 14.40
C GLU A 121 0.23 -4.18 13.82
N ALA A 122 0.27 -5.39 13.25
CA ALA A 122 1.47 -5.94 12.62
C ALA A 122 1.92 -5.12 11.40
N ILE A 123 0.97 -4.63 10.58
CA ILE A 123 1.27 -3.75 9.44
C ILE A 123 1.91 -2.44 9.92
N ASN A 124 1.33 -1.80 10.93
CA ASN A 124 1.85 -0.55 11.50
C ASN A 124 3.20 -0.77 12.20
N ALA A 125 3.38 -1.86 12.93
CA ALA A 125 4.64 -2.21 13.55
C ALA A 125 5.76 -2.42 12.51
N LEU A 126 5.45 -3.06 11.37
CA LEU A 126 6.39 -3.17 10.26
C LEU A 126 6.77 -1.78 9.74
N CYS A 127 5.80 -0.90 9.47
CA CYS A 127 6.07 0.46 9.00
C CYS A 127 7.04 1.20 9.94
N GLN A 128 6.79 1.15 11.23
CA GLN A 128 7.67 1.75 12.25
C GLN A 128 9.09 1.14 12.20
N SER A 129 9.20 -0.18 12.10
CA SER A 129 10.48 -0.90 12.14
C SER A 129 11.40 -0.58 10.95
N ILE A 130 10.82 -0.20 9.80
CA ILE A 130 11.57 0.15 8.58
C ILE A 130 11.71 1.65 8.35
N GLY A 131 11.36 2.48 9.36
CA GLY A 131 11.55 3.93 9.32
C GLY A 131 10.40 4.73 8.68
N MET A 132 9.25 4.10 8.42
CA MET A 132 8.03 4.77 7.93
C MET A 132 7.20 5.28 9.11
N ALA A 133 7.80 6.13 9.96
CA ALA A 133 7.25 6.52 11.26
C ALA A 133 5.87 7.20 11.18
N ASP A 134 5.60 7.97 10.13
CA ASP A 134 4.36 8.71 9.93
C ASP A 134 3.32 7.95 9.08
N THR A 135 3.66 6.73 8.64
CA THR A 135 2.75 5.87 7.89
C THR A 135 1.85 5.08 8.83
N VAL A 136 0.56 5.39 8.82
CA VAL A 136 -0.43 4.76 9.71
C VAL A 136 -1.57 4.16 8.92
N HIS A 137 -1.79 2.86 9.09
CA HIS A 137 -2.96 2.14 8.57
C HIS A 137 -4.06 2.13 9.65
N ARG A 138 -5.17 2.84 9.39
CA ARG A 138 -6.30 2.94 10.33
C ARG A 138 -7.42 1.95 10.00
N TYR A 139 -7.48 1.50 8.76
CA TYR A 139 -8.53 0.62 8.23
C TYR A 139 -7.95 -0.44 7.32
N GLY A 140 -8.53 -1.64 7.30
CA GLY A 140 -8.25 -2.66 6.28
C GLY A 140 -8.64 -2.15 4.88
N ILE A 141 -9.89 -1.69 4.74
CA ILE A 141 -10.38 -0.93 3.58
C ILE A 141 -10.87 0.42 4.12
N PRO A 142 -10.38 1.56 3.64
CA PRO A 142 -10.96 2.85 3.99
C PRO A 142 -12.44 2.91 3.55
N PRO A 143 -13.29 3.61 4.30
CA PRO A 143 -14.64 3.92 3.82
C PRO A 143 -14.62 4.63 2.46
N ALA A 144 -15.63 4.37 1.63
CA ALA A 144 -15.76 5.02 0.33
C ALA A 144 -15.72 6.56 0.48
N GLY A 145 -14.94 7.22 -0.38
CA GLY A 145 -14.74 8.67 -0.34
C GLY A 145 -13.68 9.16 0.66
N MET A 146 -12.98 8.27 1.36
CA MET A 146 -11.86 8.61 2.27
C MET A 146 -10.47 8.23 1.71
N ALA A 147 -10.41 7.79 0.47
CA ALA A 147 -9.16 7.40 -0.19
C ALA A 147 -8.46 8.58 -0.85
#